data_ae4ff960a4a1ce517acd80e785558603
#
_entry.id   ae4ff960a4a1ce517acd80e785558603
#
_cell.length_a   1.000
_cell.length_b   1.000
_cell.length_c   1.000
_cell.angle_alpha   90.00
_cell.angle_beta   90.00
_cell.angle_gamma   90.00
#
_symmetry.space_group_name_H-M   'P 1'
#
loop_
_entity.id
_entity.type
_entity.pdbx_description
1 polymer ?
#
loop_
_entity_poly.entity_id
_entity_poly.type
_entity_poly.pdbx_seq_one_letter_code
_entity_poly.pdbx_strand_id
1 'polypeptide(L)'
;MESTAIYRKPKKWTAAVLGLLIQPAGMLYVARPGWAAAYFALAAIIVLGNMFVLRGRELAGNAILLLVAIICAIHAYRLARDYRALKRPWYSRWYGLVGIVAAFAALAFGARAFLFEPFRLPSGSMVPSIEPRAHLIVKKWGYGNYGTYGIHVARTGMSSEVRRGDIVVFEYPEDTALSYARRVVGLPGDRVSYYNKRLKINGDELEIRRIGDYVHKDRANPSLQYLERLGNQEYAVLIEPEAPAAIQVVRAFPFAEHCAYTAEGFSCLVPRGHYFVLGDNRDNSSDSRTWGFVPARNIIGKVLYILQ
;
A
#
# COMPACT_ATOMS: atom_id res chain seq x y z
N MET A 1 51.57 -18.59 -25.21
CA MET A 1 51.60 -18.48 -23.75
C MET A 1 50.21 -18.23 -23.25
N GLU A 2 49.46 -19.28 -22.91
CA GLU A 2 48.13 -19.15 -22.28
C GLU A 2 48.34 -18.69 -20.84
N SER A 3 47.89 -17.50 -20.54
CA SER A 3 47.83 -16.98 -19.18
C SER A 3 46.92 -17.91 -18.35
N THR A 4 47.51 -18.74 -17.52
CA THR A 4 46.82 -19.51 -16.49
C THR A 4 46.24 -18.56 -15.46
N ALA A 5 45.10 -17.96 -15.76
CA ALA A 5 44.37 -17.17 -14.80
C ALA A 5 43.99 -18.05 -13.61
N ILE A 6 44.66 -17.88 -12.49
CA ILE A 6 44.41 -18.60 -11.25
C ILE A 6 42.99 -18.23 -10.77
N TYR A 7 42.02 -19.08 -11.07
CA TYR A 7 40.62 -18.90 -10.65
C TYR A 7 40.52 -19.17 -9.17
N ARG A 8 40.36 -18.09 -8.37
CA ARG A 8 40.19 -18.18 -6.93
C ARG A 8 38.89 -18.92 -6.59
N LYS A 9 39.00 -20.00 -5.81
CA LYS A 9 37.84 -20.72 -5.24
C LYS A 9 36.96 -19.77 -4.40
N PRO A 10 35.65 -20.02 -4.32
CA PRO A 10 34.77 -19.27 -3.40
C PRO A 10 35.29 -19.41 -1.96
N LYS A 11 35.38 -18.29 -1.25
CA LYS A 11 35.75 -18.30 0.16
C LYS A 11 34.56 -18.82 0.99
N LYS A 12 34.77 -19.85 1.80
CA LYS A 12 33.71 -20.53 2.57
C LYS A 12 32.95 -19.61 3.51
N TRP A 13 33.64 -18.70 4.21
CA TRP A 13 33.02 -17.74 5.11
C TRP A 13 32.22 -16.67 4.34
N THR A 14 32.72 -16.19 3.22
CA THR A 14 31.97 -15.26 2.35
C THR A 14 30.69 -15.90 1.83
N ALA A 15 30.74 -17.18 1.46
CA ALA A 15 29.54 -17.93 1.05
C ALA A 15 28.52 -18.05 2.18
N ALA A 16 28.99 -18.34 3.40
CA ALA A 16 28.13 -18.42 4.57
C ALA A 16 27.46 -17.08 4.91
N VAL A 17 28.23 -15.99 4.96
CA VAL A 17 27.70 -14.64 5.25
C VAL A 17 26.69 -14.22 4.19
N LEU A 18 26.99 -14.41 2.91
CA LEU A 18 26.03 -14.12 1.82
C LEU A 18 24.79 -15.01 1.93
N GLY A 19 24.92 -16.28 2.28
CA GLY A 19 23.81 -17.20 2.48
C GLY A 19 22.94 -16.83 3.68
N LEU A 20 23.50 -16.23 4.70
CA LEU A 20 22.78 -15.74 5.88
C LEU A 20 22.00 -14.45 5.57
N LEU A 21 22.63 -13.51 4.89
CA LEU A 21 22.07 -12.17 4.63
C LEU A 21 21.13 -12.15 3.41
N ILE A 22 21.55 -12.83 2.33
CA ILE A 22 20.83 -12.85 1.05
C ILE A 22 20.94 -14.27 0.49
N GLN A 23 20.05 -15.17 0.89
CA GLN A 23 20.12 -16.61 0.57
C GLN A 23 20.43 -16.90 -0.93
N PRO A 24 19.72 -16.30 -1.90
CA PRO A 24 20.03 -16.54 -3.31
C PRO A 24 21.46 -16.13 -3.71
N ALA A 25 21.98 -15.02 -3.15
CA ALA A 25 23.32 -14.55 -3.48
C ALA A 25 24.41 -15.50 -2.94
N GLY A 26 24.21 -16.11 -1.76
CA GLY A 26 25.10 -17.14 -1.22
C GLY A 26 25.22 -18.33 -2.16
N MET A 27 24.10 -18.81 -2.72
CA MET A 27 24.06 -19.93 -3.67
C MET A 27 24.62 -19.57 -5.04
N LEU A 28 24.36 -18.36 -5.54
CA LEU A 28 24.98 -17.87 -6.77
C LEU A 28 26.50 -17.72 -6.61
N TYR A 29 26.97 -17.28 -5.44
CA TYR A 29 28.41 -17.16 -5.15
C TYR A 29 29.16 -18.49 -5.26
N VAL A 30 28.51 -19.60 -4.88
CA VAL A 30 29.05 -20.96 -5.02
C VAL A 30 28.66 -21.65 -6.35
N ALA A 31 28.17 -20.87 -7.33
CA ALA A 31 27.82 -21.31 -8.68
C ALA A 31 26.70 -22.39 -8.72
N ARG A 32 25.71 -22.27 -7.83
CA ARG A 32 24.56 -23.18 -7.75
C ARG A 32 23.23 -22.44 -7.99
N PRO A 33 22.92 -22.03 -9.25
CA PRO A 33 21.73 -21.21 -9.53
C PRO A 33 20.40 -21.92 -9.24
N GLY A 34 20.32 -23.25 -9.38
CA GLY A 34 19.13 -24.03 -9.01
C GLY A 34 18.79 -23.91 -7.52
N TRP A 35 19.81 -24.00 -6.66
CA TRP A 35 19.63 -23.80 -5.22
C TRP A 35 19.31 -22.33 -4.87
N ALA A 36 19.85 -21.37 -5.63
CA ALA A 36 19.49 -19.96 -5.47
C ALA A 36 18.00 -19.74 -5.74
N ALA A 37 17.47 -20.30 -6.83
CA ALA A 37 16.04 -20.25 -7.15
C ALA A 37 15.19 -20.95 -6.08
N ALA A 38 15.61 -22.11 -5.57
CA ALA A 38 14.90 -22.86 -4.55
C ALA A 38 14.79 -22.06 -3.24
N TYR A 39 15.89 -21.48 -2.75
CA TYR A 39 15.88 -20.65 -1.54
C TYR A 39 15.09 -19.37 -1.72
N PHE A 40 15.14 -18.76 -2.91
CA PHE A 40 14.30 -17.60 -3.24
C PHE A 40 12.81 -17.95 -3.19
N ALA A 41 12.41 -19.05 -3.84
CA ALA A 41 11.03 -19.50 -3.84
C ALA A 41 10.53 -19.84 -2.42
N LEU A 42 11.38 -20.53 -1.63
CA LEU A 42 11.05 -20.88 -0.25
C LEU A 42 10.86 -19.61 0.61
N ALA A 43 11.77 -18.64 0.50
CA ALA A 43 11.64 -17.38 1.23
C ALA A 43 10.37 -16.61 0.80
N ALA A 44 10.06 -16.57 -0.50
CA ALA A 44 8.83 -15.95 -1.01
C ALA A 44 7.57 -16.64 -0.47
N ILE A 45 7.53 -17.98 -0.45
CA ILE A 45 6.41 -18.74 0.12
C ILE A 45 6.22 -18.43 1.61
N ILE A 46 7.31 -18.35 2.38
CA ILE A 46 7.24 -18.02 3.80
C ILE A 46 6.74 -16.59 4.01
N VAL A 47 7.23 -15.62 3.23
CA VAL A 47 6.79 -14.22 3.31
C VAL A 47 5.29 -14.11 2.98
N LEU A 48 4.85 -14.77 1.91
CA LEU A 48 3.42 -14.82 1.55
C LEU A 48 2.60 -15.55 2.64
N GLY A 49 3.11 -16.67 3.16
CA GLY A 49 2.48 -17.39 4.26
C GLY A 49 2.32 -16.51 5.51
N ASN A 50 3.34 -15.72 5.85
CA ASN A 50 3.26 -14.75 6.95
C ASN A 50 2.18 -13.69 6.70
N MET A 51 2.05 -13.24 5.46
CA MET A 51 1.08 -12.22 5.08
C MET A 51 -0.37 -12.73 5.14
N PHE A 52 -0.62 -14.01 4.79
CA PHE A 52 -1.97 -14.56 4.65
C PHE A 52 -2.38 -15.52 5.77
N VAL A 53 -1.46 -16.29 6.32
CA VAL A 53 -1.75 -17.42 7.24
C VAL A 53 -1.35 -17.11 8.68
N LEU A 54 -0.17 -16.51 8.89
CA LEU A 54 0.40 -16.26 10.22
C LEU A 54 0.11 -14.83 10.72
N ARG A 55 -1.03 -14.26 10.35
CA ARG A 55 -1.46 -12.94 10.83
C ARG A 55 -1.44 -12.87 12.36
N GLY A 56 -0.78 -11.84 12.90
CA GLY A 56 -0.62 -11.67 14.36
C GLY A 56 0.45 -12.57 15.00
N ARG A 57 1.14 -13.43 14.21
CA ARG A 57 2.26 -14.27 14.65
C ARG A 57 3.55 -13.92 13.91
N GLU A 58 3.80 -12.64 13.71
CA GLU A 58 4.95 -12.13 12.95
C GLU A 58 6.29 -12.67 13.48
N LEU A 59 6.40 -12.88 14.81
CA LEU A 59 7.60 -13.46 15.42
C LEU A 59 7.88 -14.89 14.94
N ALA A 60 6.84 -15.72 14.78
CA ALA A 60 7.01 -17.10 14.32
C ALA A 60 7.48 -17.14 12.87
N GLY A 61 6.91 -16.31 12.01
CA GLY A 61 7.31 -16.23 10.61
C GLY A 61 8.74 -15.71 10.42
N ASN A 62 9.13 -14.70 11.19
CA ASN A 62 10.51 -14.20 11.18
C ASN A 62 11.50 -15.24 11.70
N ALA A 63 11.12 -16.05 12.70
CA ALA A 63 11.94 -17.15 13.20
C ALA A 63 12.15 -18.24 12.13
N ILE A 64 11.10 -18.56 11.35
CA ILE A 64 11.22 -19.52 10.23
C ILE A 64 12.16 -18.99 9.16
N LEU A 65 12.05 -17.69 8.77
CA LEU A 65 12.96 -17.06 7.81
C LEU A 65 14.41 -17.09 8.29
N LEU A 66 14.64 -16.80 9.56
CA LEU A 66 15.98 -16.87 10.17
C LEU A 66 16.53 -18.29 10.15
N LEU A 67 15.72 -19.30 10.46
CA LEU A 67 16.13 -20.71 10.40
C LEU A 67 16.53 -21.09 8.97
N VAL A 68 15.75 -20.71 7.96
CA VAL A 68 16.07 -20.96 6.55
C VAL A 68 17.37 -20.23 6.16
N ALA A 69 17.62 -19.02 6.64
CA ALA A 69 18.85 -18.29 6.39
C ALA A 69 20.07 -19.02 7.00
N ILE A 70 19.96 -19.53 8.22
CA ILE A 70 21.02 -20.32 8.88
C ILE A 70 21.29 -21.61 8.09
N ILE A 71 20.26 -22.34 7.68
CA ILE A 71 20.40 -23.56 6.86
C ILE A 71 21.08 -23.23 5.54
N CYS A 72 20.69 -22.13 4.87
CA CYS A 72 21.31 -21.69 3.63
C CYS A 72 22.78 -21.32 3.83
N ALA A 73 23.14 -20.64 4.93
CA ALA A 73 24.52 -20.28 5.25
C ALA A 73 25.40 -21.52 5.42
N ILE A 74 24.93 -22.52 6.17
CA ILE A 74 25.63 -23.80 6.37
C ILE A 74 25.78 -24.54 5.04
N HIS A 75 24.74 -24.57 4.23
CA HIS A 75 24.73 -25.22 2.91
C HIS A 75 25.73 -24.54 1.96
N ALA A 76 25.71 -23.19 1.89
CA ALA A 76 26.65 -22.42 1.08
C ALA A 76 28.11 -22.63 1.53
N TYR A 77 28.35 -22.67 2.85
CA TYR A 77 29.67 -22.96 3.42
C TYR A 77 30.19 -24.34 2.95
N ARG A 78 29.38 -25.39 3.06
CA ARG A 78 29.74 -26.76 2.64
C ARG A 78 30.03 -26.81 1.14
N LEU A 79 29.17 -26.22 0.31
CA LEU A 79 29.37 -26.17 -1.15
C LEU A 79 30.64 -25.39 -1.54
N ALA A 80 30.98 -24.31 -0.82
CA ALA A 80 32.20 -23.56 -1.04
C ALA A 80 33.45 -24.37 -0.64
N ARG A 81 33.35 -25.16 0.45
CA ARG A 81 34.45 -26.04 0.92
C ARG A 81 34.76 -27.13 -0.13
N ASP A 82 33.72 -27.75 -0.67
CA ASP A 82 33.83 -28.88 -1.58
C ASP A 82 33.82 -28.47 -3.08
N TYR A 83 34.05 -27.17 -3.35
CA TYR A 83 34.01 -26.59 -4.70
C TYR A 83 35.16 -27.15 -5.57
N ARG A 84 34.81 -27.84 -6.67
CA ARG A 84 35.75 -28.53 -7.56
C ARG A 84 35.87 -27.94 -8.98
N ALA A 85 34.98 -26.96 -9.33
CA ALA A 85 35.01 -26.41 -10.69
C ALA A 85 36.25 -25.58 -10.96
N LEU A 86 36.85 -25.75 -12.14
CA LEU A 86 38.05 -25.03 -12.56
C LEU A 86 37.78 -23.56 -12.89
N LYS A 87 36.61 -23.25 -13.42
CA LYS A 87 36.21 -21.88 -13.77
C LYS A 87 34.94 -21.45 -13.00
N ARG A 88 34.97 -20.26 -12.45
CA ARG A 88 33.77 -19.64 -11.86
C ARG A 88 32.98 -18.91 -12.94
N PRO A 89 31.69 -19.17 -13.10
CA PRO A 89 30.82 -18.43 -14.03
C PRO A 89 30.76 -16.96 -13.64
N TRP A 90 30.42 -16.09 -14.59
CA TRP A 90 30.42 -14.63 -14.41
C TRP A 90 29.48 -14.20 -13.25
N TYR A 91 28.30 -14.83 -13.12
CA TYR A 91 27.30 -14.54 -12.09
C TYR A 91 27.74 -14.92 -10.66
N SER A 92 28.77 -15.80 -10.53
CA SER A 92 29.35 -16.19 -9.24
C SER A 92 30.51 -15.26 -8.81
N ARG A 93 30.96 -14.37 -9.68
CA ARG A 93 31.99 -13.38 -9.39
C ARG A 93 31.38 -12.18 -8.69
N TRP A 94 32.18 -11.40 -7.94
CA TRP A 94 31.69 -10.28 -7.16
C TRP A 94 30.84 -9.26 -7.99
N TYR A 95 31.34 -8.90 -9.18
CA TYR A 95 30.65 -7.96 -10.07
C TYR A 95 29.35 -8.53 -10.64
N GLY A 96 29.30 -9.82 -10.93
CA GLY A 96 28.09 -10.50 -11.39
C GLY A 96 27.02 -10.56 -10.28
N LEU A 97 27.43 -10.86 -9.05
CA LEU A 97 26.53 -10.85 -7.89
C LEU A 97 25.98 -9.43 -7.63
N VAL A 98 26.87 -8.42 -7.62
CA VAL A 98 26.45 -7.02 -7.45
C VAL A 98 25.49 -6.62 -8.57
N GLY A 99 25.82 -6.97 -9.83
CA GLY A 99 24.93 -6.68 -10.96
C GLY A 99 23.56 -7.33 -10.86
N ILE A 100 23.49 -8.60 -10.47
CA ILE A 100 22.21 -9.33 -10.29
C ILE A 100 21.39 -8.70 -9.14
N VAL A 101 22.02 -8.43 -8.00
CA VAL A 101 21.32 -7.81 -6.86
C VAL A 101 20.85 -6.40 -7.22
N ALA A 102 21.68 -5.60 -7.91
CA ALA A 102 21.32 -4.26 -8.35
C ALA A 102 20.16 -4.29 -9.37
N ALA A 103 20.21 -5.21 -10.34
CA ALA A 103 19.15 -5.38 -11.32
C ALA A 103 17.81 -5.79 -10.66
N PHE A 104 17.87 -6.72 -9.70
CA PHE A 104 16.67 -7.14 -8.95
C PHE A 104 16.12 -6.00 -8.09
N ALA A 105 16.99 -5.25 -7.40
CA ALA A 105 16.59 -4.09 -6.63
C ALA A 105 15.97 -2.99 -7.51
N ALA A 106 16.55 -2.71 -8.68
CA ALA A 106 16.01 -1.75 -9.63
C ALA A 106 14.64 -2.19 -10.18
N LEU A 107 14.47 -3.49 -10.49
CA LEU A 107 13.20 -4.05 -10.94
C LEU A 107 12.12 -3.95 -9.83
N ALA A 108 12.46 -4.32 -8.60
CA ALA A 108 11.57 -4.24 -7.46
C ALA A 108 11.18 -2.79 -7.15
N PHE A 109 12.15 -1.87 -7.18
CA PHE A 109 11.90 -0.44 -7.02
C PHE A 109 11.00 0.10 -8.14
N GLY A 110 11.27 -0.25 -9.40
CA GLY A 110 10.44 0.15 -10.54
C GLY A 110 9.01 -0.38 -10.44
N ALA A 111 8.85 -1.66 -10.13
CA ALA A 111 7.53 -2.25 -9.93
C ALA A 111 6.74 -1.54 -8.81
N ARG A 112 7.41 -1.23 -7.69
CA ARG A 112 6.80 -0.52 -6.57
C ARG A 112 6.50 0.95 -6.89
N ALA A 113 7.38 1.63 -7.60
CA ALA A 113 7.21 3.05 -7.95
C ALA A 113 6.12 3.26 -9.00
N PHE A 114 5.99 2.37 -9.99
CA PHE A 114 5.15 2.60 -11.18
C PHE A 114 3.91 1.70 -11.27
N LEU A 115 3.94 0.50 -10.69
CA LEU A 115 2.86 -0.48 -10.88
C LEU A 115 1.99 -0.63 -9.65
N PHE A 116 2.53 -1.20 -8.58
CA PHE A 116 1.79 -1.54 -7.36
C PHE A 116 2.61 -1.24 -6.12
N GLU A 117 2.00 -0.59 -5.16
CA GLU A 117 2.63 -0.29 -3.88
C GLU A 117 1.82 -0.81 -2.70
N PRO A 118 2.43 -1.56 -1.77
CA PRO A 118 1.78 -1.90 -0.52
C PRO A 118 1.81 -0.70 0.42
N PHE A 119 0.63 -0.32 0.93
CA PHE A 119 0.46 0.67 1.98
C PHE A 119 -0.06 0.00 3.25
N ARG A 120 0.26 0.57 4.40
CA ARG A 120 -0.34 0.19 5.67
C ARG A 120 -1.15 1.35 6.20
N LEU A 121 -2.44 1.13 6.48
CA LEU A 121 -3.34 2.17 6.98
C LEU A 121 -3.37 2.11 8.51
N PRO A 122 -2.78 3.07 9.24
CA PRO A 122 -2.75 3.03 10.70
C PRO A 122 -4.07 3.48 11.35
N SER A 123 -4.89 4.26 10.63
CA SER A 123 -6.08 4.92 11.17
C SER A 123 -7.36 4.12 10.97
N GLY A 124 -8.36 4.36 11.86
CA GLY A 124 -9.69 3.77 11.76
C GLY A 124 -10.69 4.55 10.92
N SER A 125 -10.25 5.54 10.14
CA SER A 125 -11.16 6.41 9.38
C SER A 125 -11.92 5.73 8.25
N MET A 126 -11.47 4.55 7.82
CA MET A 126 -12.09 3.74 6.76
C MET A 126 -12.78 2.48 7.29
N VAL A 127 -12.90 2.33 8.61
CA VAL A 127 -13.70 1.26 9.24
C VAL A 127 -15.17 1.48 8.84
N PRO A 128 -15.92 0.44 8.50
CA PRO A 128 -15.60 -0.97 8.59
C PRO A 128 -14.94 -1.56 7.32
N SER A 129 -14.83 -0.79 6.24
CA SER A 129 -14.29 -1.29 4.96
C SER A 129 -12.80 -1.67 5.07
N ILE A 130 -12.04 -0.92 5.87
CA ILE A 130 -10.60 -1.14 6.09
C ILE A 130 -10.33 -1.05 7.58
N GLU A 131 -9.92 -2.18 8.18
CA GLU A 131 -9.50 -2.23 9.57
C GLU A 131 -8.18 -1.45 9.80
N PRO A 132 -7.97 -0.89 11.01
CA PRO A 132 -6.68 -0.29 11.36
C PRO A 132 -5.54 -1.31 11.21
N ARG A 133 -4.41 -0.84 10.68
CA ARG A 133 -3.22 -1.64 10.37
C ARG A 133 -3.36 -2.64 9.21
N ALA A 134 -4.48 -2.63 8.49
CA ALA A 134 -4.62 -3.42 7.26
C ALA A 134 -3.56 -3.04 6.22
N HIS A 135 -3.16 -4.02 5.42
CA HIS A 135 -2.30 -3.81 4.28
C HIS A 135 -3.14 -3.62 3.02
N LEU A 136 -2.82 -2.59 2.25
CA LEU A 136 -3.50 -2.24 1.02
C LEU A 136 -2.55 -2.48 -0.16
N ILE A 137 -3.02 -3.09 -1.22
CA ILE A 137 -2.30 -3.14 -2.49
C ILE A 137 -2.90 -2.05 -3.39
N VAL A 138 -2.10 -1.06 -3.71
CA VAL A 138 -2.50 0.13 -4.46
C VAL A 138 -1.94 0.05 -5.88
N LYS A 139 -2.83 0.13 -6.87
CA LYS A 139 -2.46 0.26 -8.28
C LYS A 139 -2.05 1.71 -8.56
N LYS A 140 -0.82 1.91 -9.06
CA LYS A 140 -0.28 3.24 -9.41
C LYS A 140 -0.31 3.54 -10.89
N TRP A 141 -0.25 2.52 -11.71
CA TRP A 141 -0.26 2.65 -13.16
C TRP A 141 -1.45 3.47 -13.66
N GLY A 142 -1.14 4.55 -14.38
CA GLY A 142 -2.12 5.47 -14.96
C GLY A 142 -2.61 6.59 -14.03
N TYR A 143 -2.14 6.66 -12.77
CA TYR A 143 -2.53 7.74 -11.85
C TYR A 143 -1.58 8.94 -11.88
N GLY A 144 -0.42 8.78 -12.51
CA GLY A 144 0.47 9.91 -12.82
C GLY A 144 1.36 10.38 -11.67
N ASN A 145 1.16 9.92 -10.44
CA ASN A 145 1.99 10.24 -9.29
C ASN A 145 2.87 9.04 -8.95
N TYR A 146 4.07 8.98 -9.55
CA TYR A 146 4.99 7.87 -9.43
C TYR A 146 6.11 8.18 -8.45
N GLY A 147 6.24 7.33 -7.45
CA GLY A 147 7.26 7.43 -6.42
C GLY A 147 7.10 6.30 -5.41
N THR A 148 8.03 6.16 -4.50
CA THR A 148 7.95 5.20 -3.39
C THR A 148 8.95 5.58 -2.32
N TYR A 149 8.71 5.19 -1.06
CA TYR A 149 9.56 5.53 0.09
C TYR A 149 9.83 7.04 0.25
N GLY A 150 8.86 7.89 -0.11
CA GLY A 150 9.03 9.35 -0.08
C GLY A 150 9.86 9.92 -1.25
N ILE A 151 10.34 9.08 -2.18
CA ILE A 151 11.07 9.52 -3.36
C ILE A 151 10.10 9.70 -4.51
N HIS A 152 9.96 10.93 -5.00
CA HIS A 152 9.24 11.22 -6.23
C HIS A 152 10.11 10.88 -7.44
N VAL A 153 9.62 9.98 -8.30
CA VAL A 153 10.34 9.55 -9.50
C VAL A 153 9.87 10.30 -10.74
N ALA A 154 8.54 10.38 -10.92
CA ALA A 154 7.94 11.08 -12.05
C ALA A 154 6.51 11.53 -11.73
N ARG A 155 6.08 12.64 -12.35
CA ARG A 155 4.68 13.08 -12.37
C ARG A 155 4.25 13.24 -13.81
N THR A 156 3.11 12.64 -14.16
CA THR A 156 2.48 12.72 -15.47
C THR A 156 1.00 13.08 -15.34
N GLY A 157 0.33 13.32 -16.44
CA GLY A 157 -1.12 13.40 -16.44
C GLY A 157 -1.74 12.06 -16.05
N MET A 158 -2.89 12.11 -15.35
CA MET A 158 -3.66 10.92 -15.03
C MET A 158 -4.32 10.39 -16.31
N SER A 159 -4.15 9.10 -16.59
CA SER A 159 -4.79 8.38 -17.71
C SER A 159 -5.79 7.31 -17.24
N SER A 160 -5.69 6.88 -15.96
CA SER A 160 -6.68 5.98 -15.37
C SER A 160 -7.89 6.76 -14.88
N GLU A 161 -9.08 6.20 -15.11
CA GLU A 161 -10.32 6.75 -14.61
C GLU A 161 -10.46 6.51 -13.10
N VAL A 162 -10.91 7.53 -12.38
CA VAL A 162 -11.36 7.43 -10.99
C VAL A 162 -12.89 7.45 -11.00
N ARG A 163 -13.51 6.50 -10.33
CA ARG A 163 -14.96 6.35 -10.28
C ARG A 163 -15.49 6.61 -8.88
N ARG A 164 -16.75 7.03 -8.79
CA ARG A 164 -17.43 7.10 -7.49
C ARG A 164 -17.44 5.71 -6.83
N GLY A 165 -17.17 5.68 -5.54
CA GLY A 165 -17.04 4.44 -4.76
C GLY A 165 -15.59 3.90 -4.70
N ASP A 166 -14.68 4.31 -5.58
CA ASP A 166 -13.29 3.89 -5.52
C ASP A 166 -12.61 4.36 -4.21
N ILE A 167 -11.86 3.48 -3.59
CA ILE A 167 -10.96 3.87 -2.50
C ILE A 167 -9.62 4.22 -3.12
N VAL A 168 -9.18 5.46 -2.92
CA VAL A 168 -7.93 5.97 -3.45
C VAL A 168 -6.96 6.30 -2.31
N VAL A 169 -5.66 6.07 -2.58
CA VAL A 169 -4.57 6.58 -1.75
C VAL A 169 -4.04 7.85 -2.43
N PHE A 170 -3.85 8.90 -1.65
CA PHE A 170 -3.43 10.21 -2.15
C PHE A 170 -2.54 10.93 -1.13
N GLU A 171 -1.71 11.84 -1.63
CA GLU A 171 -0.96 12.78 -0.82
C GLU A 171 -1.92 13.79 -0.20
N TYR A 172 -1.86 13.96 1.12
CA TYR A 172 -2.73 14.89 1.84
C TYR A 172 -2.51 16.32 1.32
N PRO A 173 -3.56 17.08 0.95
CA PRO A 173 -3.39 18.37 0.28
C PRO A 173 -2.66 19.45 1.08
N GLU A 174 -2.76 19.43 2.42
CA GLU A 174 -2.09 20.38 3.30
C GLU A 174 -0.64 19.97 3.65
N ASP A 175 -0.34 18.63 3.58
CA ASP A 175 0.99 18.08 3.83
C ASP A 175 1.22 16.85 2.96
N THR A 176 1.88 17.02 1.83
CA THR A 176 2.14 15.96 0.85
C THR A 176 3.10 14.86 1.34
N ALA A 177 3.74 15.03 2.49
CA ALA A 177 4.52 13.96 3.13
C ALA A 177 3.62 12.87 3.73
N LEU A 178 2.35 13.21 3.99
CA LEU A 178 1.35 12.27 4.52
C LEU A 178 0.50 11.67 3.40
N SER A 179 0.26 10.37 3.47
CA SER A 179 -0.66 9.68 2.55
C SER A 179 -1.93 9.25 3.27
N TYR A 180 -3.08 9.55 2.68
CA TYR A 180 -4.39 9.18 3.18
C TYR A 180 -5.08 8.21 2.23
N ALA A 181 -5.96 7.36 2.78
CA ALA A 181 -6.87 6.53 2.01
C ALA A 181 -8.31 6.96 2.33
N ARG A 182 -9.11 7.26 1.30
CA ARG A 182 -10.52 7.65 1.44
C ARG A 182 -11.32 7.16 0.24
N ARG A 183 -12.65 7.13 0.40
CA ARG A 183 -13.58 6.79 -0.67
C ARG A 183 -13.94 8.02 -1.49
N VAL A 184 -13.84 7.92 -2.80
CA VAL A 184 -14.27 8.97 -3.73
C VAL A 184 -15.80 8.96 -3.80
N VAL A 185 -16.42 10.06 -3.42
CA VAL A 185 -17.87 10.24 -3.51
C VAL A 185 -18.27 11.28 -4.56
N GLY A 186 -17.40 12.27 -4.82
CA GLY A 186 -17.63 13.32 -5.83
C GLY A 186 -16.52 13.35 -6.87
N LEU A 187 -16.92 13.38 -8.14
CA LEU A 187 -16.07 13.57 -9.32
C LEU A 187 -16.05 15.05 -9.72
N PRO A 188 -15.09 15.50 -10.57
CA PRO A 188 -15.08 16.85 -11.09
C PRO A 188 -16.43 17.27 -11.70
N GLY A 189 -17.00 18.38 -11.21
CA GLY A 189 -18.31 18.89 -11.62
C GLY A 189 -19.50 18.38 -10.80
N ASP A 190 -19.31 17.39 -9.92
CA ASP A 190 -20.39 16.93 -9.06
C ASP A 190 -20.73 17.95 -7.97
N ARG A 191 -21.99 18.02 -7.61
CA ARG A 191 -22.46 18.67 -6.38
C ARG A 191 -22.61 17.61 -5.29
N VAL A 192 -21.74 17.66 -4.30
CA VAL A 192 -21.76 16.79 -3.12
C VAL A 192 -22.40 17.53 -1.96
N SER A 193 -23.47 17.00 -1.39
CA SER A 193 -24.13 17.58 -0.23
C SER A 193 -24.28 16.53 0.86
N TYR A 194 -24.12 16.97 2.12
CA TYR A 194 -24.25 16.11 3.30
C TYR A 194 -25.02 16.87 4.37
N TYR A 195 -26.31 16.54 4.52
CA TYR A 195 -27.22 17.15 5.47
C TYR A 195 -27.85 16.09 6.36
N ASN A 196 -27.91 16.36 7.66
CA ASN A 196 -28.46 15.43 8.63
C ASN A 196 -27.92 14.00 8.46
N LYS A 197 -26.61 13.90 8.19
CA LYS A 197 -25.88 12.65 7.95
C LYS A 197 -26.34 11.85 6.74
N ARG A 198 -27.01 12.50 5.80
CA ARG A 198 -27.41 11.93 4.51
C ARG A 198 -26.59 12.53 3.37
N LEU A 199 -25.97 11.64 2.58
CA LEU A 199 -25.17 12.03 1.42
C LEU A 199 -26.06 12.15 0.20
N LYS A 200 -25.91 13.25 -0.56
CA LYS A 200 -26.57 13.50 -1.85
C LYS A 200 -25.51 13.85 -2.89
N ILE A 201 -25.66 13.28 -4.08
CA ILE A 201 -24.80 13.59 -5.23
C ILE A 201 -25.69 14.10 -6.37
N ASN A 202 -25.43 15.32 -6.83
CA ASN A 202 -26.19 15.99 -7.88
C ASN A 202 -27.71 16.12 -7.59
N GLY A 203 -28.06 16.18 -6.30
CA GLY A 203 -29.43 16.26 -5.82
C GLY A 203 -30.05 14.91 -5.41
N ASP A 204 -29.50 13.81 -5.91
CA ASP A 204 -30.00 12.47 -5.59
C ASP A 204 -29.47 12.01 -4.23
N GLU A 205 -30.36 11.69 -3.31
CA GLU A 205 -30.01 11.14 -2.01
C GLU A 205 -29.61 9.67 -2.15
N LEU A 206 -28.47 9.31 -1.55
CA LEU A 206 -28.02 7.92 -1.57
C LEU A 206 -28.91 7.06 -0.70
N GLU A 207 -29.26 5.88 -1.22
CA GLU A 207 -29.95 4.85 -0.46
C GLU A 207 -29.02 4.37 0.67
N ILE A 208 -29.55 4.39 1.90
CA ILE A 208 -28.82 3.96 3.09
C ILE A 208 -29.73 3.12 3.97
N ARG A 209 -29.26 1.92 4.36
CA ARG A 209 -30.01 0.97 5.17
C ARG A 209 -29.19 0.52 6.38
N ARG A 210 -29.75 0.62 7.58
CA ARG A 210 -29.09 0.08 8.79
C ARG A 210 -28.97 -1.43 8.69
N ILE A 211 -27.76 -1.95 9.01
CA ILE A 211 -27.48 -3.39 8.95
C ILE A 211 -27.04 -3.98 10.30
N GLY A 212 -26.76 -3.13 11.29
CA GLY A 212 -26.39 -3.59 12.63
C GLY A 212 -25.63 -2.55 13.42
N ASP A 213 -24.90 -3.04 14.40
CA ASP A 213 -23.99 -2.27 15.23
C ASP A 213 -22.56 -2.81 15.03
N TYR A 214 -21.61 -1.91 14.88
CA TYR A 214 -20.20 -2.23 14.76
C TYR A 214 -19.51 -2.06 16.12
N VAL A 215 -18.93 -3.15 16.64
CA VAL A 215 -18.18 -3.15 17.89
C VAL A 215 -16.71 -2.83 17.60
N HIS A 216 -16.24 -1.70 18.09
CA HIS A 216 -14.83 -1.33 17.98
C HIS A 216 -13.96 -2.16 18.94
N LYS A 217 -12.73 -2.52 18.52
CA LYS A 217 -11.79 -3.28 19.36
C LYS A 217 -11.22 -2.46 20.52
N ASP A 218 -11.24 -1.14 20.39
CA ASP A 218 -10.58 -0.15 21.25
C ASP A 218 -11.52 0.90 21.85
N ARG A 219 -12.83 0.75 21.63
CA ARG A 219 -13.87 1.62 22.19
C ARG A 219 -14.99 0.80 22.81
N ALA A 220 -15.53 1.29 23.94
CA ALA A 220 -16.65 0.63 24.63
C ALA A 220 -17.98 0.77 23.89
N ASN A 221 -18.22 1.91 23.22
CA ASN A 221 -19.48 2.18 22.56
C ASN A 221 -19.47 1.73 21.11
N PRO A 222 -20.45 0.95 20.66
CA PRO A 222 -20.60 0.57 19.27
C PRO A 222 -21.05 1.77 18.41
N SER A 223 -20.66 1.78 17.16
CA SER A 223 -21.20 2.70 16.15
C SER A 223 -22.31 2.02 15.36
N LEU A 224 -23.30 2.78 14.89
CA LEU A 224 -24.33 2.24 14.01
C LEU A 224 -23.75 2.00 12.62
N GLN A 225 -23.95 0.78 12.12
CA GLN A 225 -23.48 0.37 10.81
C GLN A 225 -24.61 0.41 9.80
N TYR A 226 -24.34 1.08 8.69
CA TYR A 226 -25.24 1.21 7.56
C TYR A 226 -24.60 0.69 6.28
N LEU A 227 -25.42 0.19 5.39
CA LEU A 227 -25.06 -0.07 3.99
C LEU A 227 -25.53 1.13 3.15
N GLU A 228 -24.59 1.76 2.47
CA GLU A 228 -24.82 2.91 1.58
C GLU A 228 -24.60 2.49 0.14
N ARG A 229 -25.50 2.90 -0.78
CA ARG A 229 -25.41 2.59 -2.20
C ARG A 229 -25.00 3.82 -3.00
N LEU A 230 -23.88 3.74 -3.70
CA LEU A 230 -23.38 4.79 -4.60
C LEU A 230 -23.25 4.22 -6.02
N GLY A 231 -24.24 4.50 -6.85
CA GLY A 231 -24.39 3.86 -8.16
C GLY A 231 -24.60 2.35 -8.01
N ASN A 232 -23.71 1.56 -8.63
CA ASN A 232 -23.76 0.09 -8.56
C ASN A 232 -22.93 -0.51 -7.42
N GLN A 233 -22.36 0.32 -6.57
CA GLN A 233 -21.52 -0.15 -5.46
C GLN A 233 -22.25 0.02 -4.13
N GLU A 234 -22.23 -1.03 -3.32
CA GLU A 234 -22.68 -0.98 -1.93
C GLU A 234 -21.48 -1.13 -1.00
N TYR A 235 -21.43 -0.33 0.04
CA TYR A 235 -20.37 -0.38 1.06
C TYR A 235 -20.91 0.01 2.42
N ALA A 236 -20.28 -0.53 3.46
CA ALA A 236 -20.65 -0.23 4.83
C ALA A 236 -20.04 1.09 5.30
N VAL A 237 -20.82 1.87 6.03
CA VAL A 237 -20.39 3.10 6.69
C VAL A 237 -20.78 3.07 8.16
N LEU A 238 -20.01 3.76 9.00
CA LEU A 238 -20.34 3.97 10.41
C LEU A 238 -20.83 5.39 10.64
N ILE A 239 -21.93 5.50 11.39
CA ILE A 239 -22.54 6.76 11.79
C ILE A 239 -22.80 6.70 13.30
N GLU A 240 -22.39 7.74 14.01
CA GLU A 240 -22.68 7.94 15.43
C GLU A 240 -23.85 8.93 15.57
N PRO A 241 -25.05 8.49 15.94
CA PRO A 241 -26.22 9.38 15.98
C PRO A 241 -26.08 10.58 16.92
N GLU A 242 -25.34 10.38 18.00
CA GLU A 242 -25.05 11.39 19.02
C GLU A 242 -24.05 12.47 18.54
N ALA A 243 -23.23 12.17 17.52
CA ALA A 243 -22.28 13.12 16.98
C ALA A 243 -23.01 14.23 16.21
N PRO A 244 -22.54 15.49 16.28
CA PRO A 244 -23.15 16.60 15.55
C PRO A 244 -23.24 16.32 14.05
N ALA A 245 -24.35 16.68 13.41
CA ALA A 245 -24.48 16.57 11.95
C ALA A 245 -23.58 17.58 11.22
N ALA A 246 -23.37 18.75 11.84
CA ALA A 246 -22.52 19.80 11.32
C ALA A 246 -21.04 19.55 11.58
N ILE A 247 -20.20 19.91 10.64
CA ILE A 247 -18.74 19.95 10.80
C ILE A 247 -18.40 21.17 11.65
N GLN A 248 -17.90 20.93 12.86
CA GLN A 248 -17.62 22.02 13.82
C GLN A 248 -16.43 22.88 13.46
N VAL A 249 -15.50 22.40 12.59
CA VAL A 249 -14.27 23.11 12.20
C VAL A 249 -14.08 22.98 10.72
N VAL A 250 -14.41 24.04 9.99
CA VAL A 250 -14.03 24.19 8.58
C VAL A 250 -12.70 24.92 8.53
N ARG A 251 -11.65 24.27 8.04
CA ARG A 251 -10.36 24.91 7.79
C ARG A 251 -10.41 25.70 6.50
N ALA A 252 -9.59 26.73 6.39
CA ALA A 252 -9.40 27.40 5.12
C ALA A 252 -8.70 26.44 4.13
N PHE A 253 -9.28 26.25 2.95
CA PHE A 253 -8.75 25.38 1.91
C PHE A 253 -8.98 26.00 0.52
N PRO A 254 -8.20 25.61 -0.51
CA PRO A 254 -8.41 26.07 -1.88
C PRO A 254 -9.81 25.73 -2.40
N PHE A 255 -10.45 26.68 -3.08
CA PHE A 255 -11.82 26.56 -3.62
C PHE A 255 -12.91 26.45 -2.53
N ALA A 256 -12.69 26.97 -1.34
CA ALA A 256 -13.69 27.00 -0.28
C ALA A 256 -14.98 27.75 -0.70
N GLU A 257 -14.88 28.71 -1.62
CA GLU A 257 -15.99 29.43 -2.23
C GLU A 257 -16.96 28.52 -3.01
N HIS A 258 -16.52 27.31 -3.39
CA HIS A 258 -17.38 26.30 -4.01
C HIS A 258 -18.25 25.55 -3.01
N CYS A 259 -18.08 25.79 -1.70
CA CYS A 259 -18.79 25.13 -0.62
C CYS A 259 -19.67 26.11 0.15
N ALA A 260 -20.87 25.70 0.48
CA ALA A 260 -21.78 26.36 1.41
C ALA A 260 -21.96 25.47 2.63
N TYR A 261 -21.70 26.01 3.83
CA TYR A 261 -21.85 25.31 5.11
C TYR A 261 -23.02 25.90 5.90
N THR A 262 -23.78 25.04 6.56
CA THR A 262 -24.88 25.41 7.47
C THR A 262 -24.75 24.63 8.79
N ALA A 263 -25.64 24.90 9.74
CA ALA A 263 -25.69 24.13 10.99
C ALA A 263 -26.06 22.65 10.77
N GLU A 264 -26.80 22.33 9.71
CA GLU A 264 -27.28 20.99 9.42
C GLU A 264 -26.35 20.21 8.48
N GLY A 265 -25.37 20.89 7.83
CA GLY A 265 -24.48 20.21 6.90
C GLY A 265 -23.80 21.15 5.89
N PHE A 266 -23.47 20.63 4.71
CA PHE A 266 -22.81 21.39 3.65
C PHE A 266 -23.25 20.98 2.25
N SER A 267 -22.95 21.82 1.27
CA SER A 267 -23.02 21.52 -0.15
C SER A 267 -21.82 22.08 -0.87
N CYS A 268 -21.07 21.25 -1.60
CA CYS A 268 -19.88 21.63 -2.34
C CYS A 268 -19.99 21.26 -3.81
N LEU A 269 -19.60 22.16 -4.72
CA LEU A 269 -19.40 21.87 -6.14
C LEU A 269 -17.93 21.50 -6.35
N VAL A 270 -17.68 20.26 -6.78
CA VAL A 270 -16.32 19.75 -6.96
C VAL A 270 -15.62 20.45 -8.13
N PRO A 271 -14.49 21.14 -7.93
CA PRO A 271 -13.79 21.84 -9.00
C PRO A 271 -13.24 20.88 -10.06
N ARG A 272 -13.00 21.39 -11.28
CA ARG A 272 -12.32 20.61 -12.32
C ARG A 272 -10.94 20.15 -11.83
N GLY A 273 -10.60 18.89 -12.15
CA GLY A 273 -9.33 18.29 -11.74
C GLY A 273 -9.20 17.98 -10.24
N HIS A 274 -10.32 17.99 -9.50
CA HIS A 274 -10.36 17.68 -8.08
C HIS A 274 -11.41 16.59 -7.80
N TYR A 275 -11.27 15.94 -6.64
CA TYR A 275 -12.18 14.89 -6.16
C TYR A 275 -12.64 15.23 -4.75
N PHE A 276 -13.85 14.81 -4.42
CA PHE A 276 -14.39 14.87 -3.07
C PHE A 276 -14.38 13.47 -2.46
N VAL A 277 -13.73 13.33 -1.31
CA VAL A 277 -13.52 12.04 -0.68
C VAL A 277 -14.06 12.01 0.75
N LEU A 278 -14.60 10.88 1.17
CA LEU A 278 -15.09 10.66 2.54
C LEU A 278 -14.45 9.42 3.15
N GLY A 279 -14.32 9.43 4.47
CA GLY A 279 -14.09 8.22 5.24
C GLY A 279 -15.37 7.41 5.41
N ASP A 280 -15.25 6.10 5.45
CA ASP A 280 -16.39 5.21 5.72
C ASP A 280 -16.81 5.27 7.20
N ASN A 281 -15.89 5.61 8.10
CA ASN A 281 -16.17 5.98 9.48
C ASN A 281 -16.54 7.46 9.57
N ARG A 282 -17.78 7.79 9.19
CA ARG A 282 -18.28 9.15 8.91
C ARG A 282 -17.95 10.15 10.00
N ASP A 283 -18.21 9.84 11.23
CA ASP A 283 -18.06 10.77 12.34
C ASP A 283 -16.65 10.74 12.98
N ASN A 284 -15.78 9.82 12.50
CA ASN A 284 -14.39 9.70 12.94
C ASN A 284 -13.41 9.72 11.77
N SER A 285 -13.57 10.67 10.86
CA SER A 285 -12.73 10.84 9.69
C SER A 285 -12.43 12.30 9.42
N SER A 286 -11.15 12.63 9.28
CA SER A 286 -10.70 13.88 8.66
C SER A 286 -10.65 13.67 7.15
N ASP A 287 -11.56 14.31 6.41
CA ASP A 287 -11.74 14.13 4.97
C ASP A 287 -12.16 15.45 4.29
N SER A 288 -12.64 15.38 3.06
CA SER A 288 -12.98 16.57 2.26
C SER A 288 -13.98 17.52 2.91
N ARG A 289 -14.69 17.07 3.93
CA ARG A 289 -15.61 17.91 4.71
C ARG A 289 -14.85 18.97 5.53
N THR A 290 -13.60 18.69 5.90
CA THR A 290 -12.80 19.55 6.79
C THR A 290 -11.69 20.31 6.07
N TRP A 291 -11.02 19.71 5.09
CA TRP A 291 -9.87 20.27 4.39
C TRP A 291 -10.07 20.40 2.87
N GLY A 292 -11.29 20.12 2.36
CA GLY A 292 -11.67 20.40 0.98
C GLY A 292 -11.31 19.30 -0.01
N PHE A 293 -10.88 19.67 -1.19
CA PHE A 293 -10.80 18.81 -2.37
C PHE A 293 -9.42 18.19 -2.53
N VAL A 294 -9.38 16.95 -3.07
CA VAL A 294 -8.12 16.28 -3.46
C VAL A 294 -7.80 16.60 -4.91
N PRO A 295 -6.69 17.30 -5.20
CA PRO A 295 -6.25 17.50 -6.57
C PRO A 295 -5.92 16.16 -7.25
N ALA A 296 -6.26 16.01 -8.53
CA ALA A 296 -5.97 14.80 -9.29
C ALA A 296 -4.48 14.40 -9.24
N ARG A 297 -3.59 15.40 -9.28
CA ARG A 297 -2.14 15.20 -9.20
C ARG A 297 -1.65 14.60 -7.87
N ASN A 298 -2.46 14.69 -6.82
CA ASN A 298 -2.13 14.14 -5.51
C ASN A 298 -2.53 12.65 -5.39
N ILE A 299 -3.35 12.12 -6.30
CA ILE A 299 -3.77 10.73 -6.27
C ILE A 299 -2.56 9.85 -6.61
N ILE A 300 -2.17 9.00 -5.66
CA ILE A 300 -1.11 8.00 -5.82
C ILE A 300 -1.64 6.79 -6.58
N GLY A 301 -2.86 6.36 -6.25
CA GLY A 301 -3.46 5.21 -6.92
C GLY A 301 -4.76 4.74 -6.29
N LYS A 302 -5.33 3.68 -6.89
CA LYS A 302 -6.56 3.02 -6.44
C LYS A 302 -6.23 1.76 -5.64
N VAL A 303 -6.93 1.57 -4.53
CA VAL A 303 -6.86 0.34 -3.74
C VAL A 303 -7.50 -0.80 -4.54
N LEU A 304 -6.73 -1.88 -4.79
CA LEU A 304 -7.22 -3.09 -5.46
C LEU A 304 -7.57 -4.19 -4.47
N TYR A 305 -6.72 -4.38 -3.47
CA TYR A 305 -6.89 -5.44 -2.47
C TYR A 305 -6.66 -4.88 -1.08
N ILE A 306 -7.47 -5.35 -0.16
CA ILE A 306 -7.39 -5.05 1.27
C ILE A 306 -7.08 -6.37 1.98
N LEU A 307 -5.96 -6.40 2.68
CA LEU A 307 -5.51 -7.54 3.44
C LEU A 307 -5.66 -7.18 4.93
N GLN A 308 -6.76 -7.66 5.51
CA GLN A 308 -7.12 -7.40 6.92
C GLN A 308 -6.58 -8.49 7.83
#